data_59edbcab70857d7ed43d35a95487ac24
#
_entry.id   59edbcab70857d7ed43d35a95487ac24
#
_cell.length_a   1.000
_cell.length_b   1.000
_cell.length_c   1.000
_cell.angle_alpha   90.00
_cell.angle_beta   90.00
_cell.angle_gamma   90.00
#
_symmetry.space_group_name_H-M   'P 1'
#
loop_
_entity.id
_entity.type
_entity.pdbx_description
1 polymer ?
#
loop_
_entity_poly.entity_id
_entity_poly.type
_entity_poly.pdbx_seq_one_letter_code
_entity_poly.pdbx_strand_id
1 'polypeptide(L)'
;MLSRRAFIQSAALGVAALSTFTLTGCGEPKRPCDVAVAFVETIYKGDAAGALKYVDLEGAEGPTLKLAEEKISAAAADAKARADKLGGLKDVESIAKPSEAEVAKGYFRVQVKAAFGNGTSKIEGVKMTKKGETWKVQLGF
;
A
#
# COMPACT_ATOMS: atom_id res chain seq x y z
N MET A 1 -34.19 34.70 -6.74
CA MET A 1 -34.10 34.13 -6.68
C MET A 1 -33.77 33.07 -6.65
N LEU A 2 -34.05 33.13 -6.90
CA LEU A 2 -33.86 32.04 -6.98
C LEU A 2 -32.96 31.38 -7.17
N SER A 3 -32.78 31.47 -7.46
CA SER A 3 -32.07 30.70 -7.75
C SER A 3 -31.12 30.25 -7.45
N ARG A 4 -31.04 30.53 -7.26
CA ARG A 4 -30.20 29.96 -7.05
C ARG A 4 -29.77 29.02 -6.43
N ARG A 5 -30.35 29.04 -6.45
CA ARG A 5 -30.19 27.95 -6.08
C ARG A 5 -29.64 26.90 -6.25
N ALA A 6 -29.95 27.35 -6.70
CA ALA A 6 -29.53 26.29 -7.02
C ALA A 6 -28.60 25.79 -6.95
N PHE A 7 -28.54 26.40 -6.92
CA PHE A 7 -27.70 25.70 -6.95
C PHE A 7 -26.82 25.08 -6.34
N ILE A 8 -27.13 25.43 -6.16
CA ILE A 8 -26.50 24.70 -5.81
C ILE A 8 -26.14 23.70 -5.54
N GLN A 9 -26.54 23.78 -5.79
CA GLN A 9 -26.35 22.62 -5.80
C GLN A 9 -25.48 21.90 -5.97
N SER A 10 -25.49 22.41 -6.36
CA SER A 10 -24.82 21.55 -6.74
C SER A 10 -23.79 21.04 -6.36
N ALA A 11 -23.89 21.48 -6.30
CA ALA A 11 -23.01 20.80 -6.11
C ALA A 11 -22.46 20.03 -5.53
N ALA A 12 -22.92 20.24 -5.52
CA ALA A 12 -22.50 19.33 -5.16
C ALA A 12 -22.04 18.41 -5.04
N LEU A 13 -22.40 18.60 -5.19
CA LEU A 13 -22.07 17.53 -5.19
C LEU A 13 -21.18 16.95 -5.22
N GLY A 14 -21.31 17.40 -5.45
CA GLY A 14 -20.59 16.68 -5.69
C GLY A 14 -19.83 16.15 -5.36
N VAL A 15 -19.97 16.37 -5.25
CA VAL A 15 -19.32 15.58 -5.05
C VAL A 15 -18.83 14.81 -4.69
N ALA A 16 -19.26 15.10 -4.70
CA ALA A 16 -18.93 14.12 -4.47
C ALA A 16 -18.41 13.39 -4.55
N ALA A 17 -18.61 13.75 -4.75
CA ALA A 17 -18.16 12.80 -4.93
C ALA A 17 -17.41 12.24 -4.86
N LEU A 18 -17.49 12.64 -4.76
CA LEU A 18 -16.83 11.90 -4.74
C LEU A 18 -16.22 11.20 -4.41
N SER A 19 -16.51 11.50 -4.34
CA SER A 19 -16.01 10.61 -4.19
C SER A 19 -15.68 9.76 -3.86
N THR A 20 -15.98 10.00 -3.92
CA THR A 20 -15.77 8.92 -3.78
C THR A 20 -15.27 8.10 -3.73
N PHE A 21 -15.43 8.48 -3.93
CA PHE A 21 -15.02 7.42 -4.03
C PHE A 21 -14.41 6.68 -3.65
N THR A 22 -14.54 7.03 -3.65
CA THR A 22 -14.06 6.15 -3.42
C THR A 22 -13.77 5.31 -3.03
N LEU A 23 -14.09 5.59 -3.06
CA LEU A 23 -13.88 4.67 -2.78
C LEU A 23 -13.71 3.79 -2.59
N THR A 24 -13.76 4.18 -2.83
CA THR A 24 -13.72 3.29 -2.81
C THR A 24 -13.74 2.32 -2.59
N GLY A 25 -13.92 2.85 -2.58
CA GLY A 25 -14.21 1.74 -2.29
C GLY A 25 -13.87 0.77 -2.44
N CYS A 26 -13.51 1.22 -2.56
CA CYS A 26 -13.21 0.06 -2.88
C CYS A 26 -12.57 -0.71 -1.93
N GLY A 27 -12.64 -1.48 -1.68
CA GLY A 27 -12.26 -2.38 -0.71
C GLY A 27 -10.77 -2.64 -0.62
N GLU A 28 -10.38 -3.59 0.14
CA GLU A 28 -8.99 -3.94 0.28
C GLU A 28 -8.42 -4.47 -1.03
N PRO A 29 -7.14 -4.18 -1.32
CA PRO A 29 -6.51 -4.69 -2.53
C PRO A 29 -6.43 -6.22 -2.46
N LYS A 30 -6.75 -6.88 -3.57
CA LYS A 30 -6.78 -8.34 -3.64
C LYS A 30 -5.70 -8.91 -4.55
N ARG A 31 -5.33 -8.19 -5.61
CA ARG A 31 -4.29 -8.67 -6.51
C ARG A 31 -2.92 -8.50 -5.86
N PRO A 32 -1.98 -9.42 -6.12
CA PRO A 32 -0.67 -9.34 -5.46
C PRO A 32 0.07 -8.03 -5.72
N CYS A 33 0.01 -7.50 -6.93
CA CYS A 33 0.66 -6.22 -7.23
C CYS A 33 0.03 -5.08 -6.44
N ASP A 34 -1.29 -5.07 -6.30
CA ASP A 34 -1.99 -4.03 -5.56
C ASP A 34 -1.68 -4.10 -4.06
N VAL A 35 -1.56 -5.31 -3.52
CA VAL A 35 -1.19 -5.51 -2.12
C VAL A 35 0.24 -5.02 -1.89
N ALA A 36 1.16 -5.34 -2.81
CA ALA A 36 2.54 -4.89 -2.69
C ALA A 36 2.63 -3.36 -2.73
N VAL A 37 1.89 -2.73 -3.63
CA VAL A 37 1.86 -1.26 -3.74
C VAL A 37 1.32 -0.64 -2.46
N ALA A 38 0.20 -1.17 -1.95
CA ALA A 38 -0.41 -0.67 -0.72
C ALA A 38 0.55 -0.82 0.47
N PHE A 39 1.24 -1.94 0.55
CA PHE A 39 2.22 -2.18 1.61
C PHE A 39 3.35 -1.16 1.57
N VAL A 40 3.96 -0.96 0.40
CA VAL A 40 5.06 -0.01 0.25
C VAL A 40 4.59 1.41 0.56
N GLU A 41 3.40 1.76 0.11
CA GLU A 41 2.83 3.08 0.38
C GLU A 41 2.67 3.32 1.89
N THR A 42 2.12 2.33 2.62
CA THR A 42 1.95 2.48 4.07
C THR A 42 3.29 2.58 4.79
N ILE A 43 4.30 1.85 4.32
CA ILE A 43 5.66 1.91 4.89
C ILE A 43 6.23 3.33 4.73
N TYR A 44 6.15 3.90 3.53
CA TYR A 44 6.68 5.25 3.29
C TYR A 44 5.88 6.35 3.96
N LYS A 45 4.63 6.08 4.30
CA LYS A 45 3.82 7.03 5.09
C LYS A 45 4.11 6.94 6.58
N GLY A 46 4.91 5.96 7.00
CA GLY A 46 5.22 5.76 8.40
C GLY A 46 4.11 5.05 9.17
N ASP A 47 3.16 4.44 8.45
CA ASP A 47 2.02 3.75 9.06
C ASP A 47 2.32 2.27 9.27
N ALA A 48 3.04 1.98 10.35
CA ALA A 48 3.42 0.60 10.67
C ALA A 48 2.21 -0.29 10.92
N ALA A 49 1.21 0.22 11.62
CA ALA A 49 0.00 -0.57 11.90
C ALA A 49 -0.74 -0.94 10.62
N GLY A 50 -0.84 0.01 9.68
CA GLY A 50 -1.46 -0.24 8.39
C GLY A 50 -0.67 -1.24 7.56
N ALA A 51 0.66 -1.15 7.60
CA ALA A 51 1.53 -2.06 6.87
C ALA A 51 1.40 -3.50 7.38
N LEU A 52 1.28 -3.67 8.70
CA LEU A 52 1.13 -4.99 9.30
C LEU A 52 -0.09 -5.77 8.81
N LYS A 53 -1.12 -5.07 8.37
CA LYS A 53 -2.33 -5.72 7.83
C LYS A 53 -2.03 -6.52 6.58
N TYR A 54 -0.98 -6.15 5.86
CA TYR A 54 -0.62 -6.82 4.60
C TYR A 54 0.42 -7.91 4.80
N VAL A 55 0.98 -8.04 6.01
CA VAL A 55 2.04 -8.99 6.31
C VAL A 55 1.48 -10.35 6.71
N ASP A 56 2.13 -11.42 6.26
CA ASP A 56 1.80 -12.78 6.67
C ASP A 56 2.31 -13.00 8.08
N LEU A 57 1.37 -13.01 9.02
CA LEU A 57 1.68 -13.25 10.43
C LEU A 57 1.14 -14.60 10.89
N GLU A 58 0.76 -15.47 9.96
CA GLU A 58 0.26 -16.80 10.30
C GLU A 58 1.30 -17.58 11.06
N GLY A 59 0.91 -18.11 12.21
CA GLY A 59 1.81 -18.85 13.06
C GLY A 59 2.75 -18.00 13.90
N ALA A 60 2.73 -16.68 13.73
CA ALA A 60 3.60 -15.80 14.52
C ALA A 60 2.95 -15.54 15.88
N GLU A 61 3.67 -15.83 16.93
CA GLU A 61 3.21 -15.64 18.30
C GLU A 61 4.37 -15.20 19.18
N GLY A 62 4.03 -14.51 20.26
CA GLY A 62 5.00 -14.11 21.26
C GLY A 62 6.18 -13.33 20.66
N PRO A 63 7.42 -13.79 20.90
CA PRO A 63 8.61 -13.07 20.43
C PRO A 63 8.66 -12.87 18.92
N THR A 64 8.16 -13.83 18.14
CA THR A 64 8.18 -13.74 16.67
C THR A 64 7.26 -12.63 16.19
N LEU A 65 6.07 -12.54 16.76
CA LEU A 65 5.13 -11.48 16.41
C LEU A 65 5.70 -10.11 16.79
N LYS A 66 6.27 -10.02 17.98
CA LYS A 66 6.88 -8.78 18.44
C LYS A 66 8.03 -8.36 17.54
N LEU A 67 8.84 -9.30 17.10
CA LEU A 67 9.94 -9.01 16.18
C LEU A 67 9.43 -8.46 14.84
N ALA A 68 8.35 -9.05 14.33
CA ALA A 68 7.74 -8.57 13.09
C ALA A 68 7.25 -7.13 13.27
N GLU A 69 6.57 -6.85 14.36
CA GLU A 69 6.08 -5.50 14.66
C GLU A 69 7.23 -4.49 14.76
N GLU A 70 8.30 -4.87 15.43
CA GLU A 70 9.46 -4.01 15.58
C GLU A 70 10.15 -3.74 14.25
N LYS A 71 10.29 -4.76 13.42
CA LYS A 71 10.90 -4.62 12.09
C LYS A 71 10.09 -3.67 11.20
N ILE A 72 8.78 -3.85 11.20
CA ILE A 72 7.90 -3.02 10.39
C ILE A 72 7.91 -1.58 10.91
N SER A 73 7.88 -1.39 12.23
CA SER A 73 7.93 -0.06 12.82
C SER A 73 9.23 0.66 12.46
N ALA A 74 10.35 -0.03 12.57
CA ALA A 74 11.65 0.54 12.23
C ALA A 74 11.73 0.87 10.74
N ALA A 75 11.25 -0.04 9.89
CA ALA A 75 11.27 0.17 8.45
C ALA A 75 10.38 1.36 8.05
N ALA A 76 9.21 1.48 8.67
CA ALA A 76 8.29 2.57 8.39
C ALA A 76 8.87 3.91 8.81
N ALA A 77 9.46 3.99 9.99
CA ALA A 77 10.08 5.22 10.48
C ALA A 77 11.23 5.66 9.58
N ASP A 78 12.08 4.72 9.20
CA ASP A 78 13.24 5.00 8.34
C ASP A 78 12.78 5.42 6.94
N ALA A 79 11.82 4.70 6.38
CA ALA A 79 11.32 5.00 5.05
C ALA A 79 10.64 6.39 5.00
N LYS A 80 9.86 6.71 6.03
CA LYS A 80 9.20 8.02 6.09
C LYS A 80 10.23 9.14 6.17
N ALA A 81 11.24 8.98 7.02
CA ALA A 81 12.29 9.98 7.15
C ALA A 81 13.03 10.18 5.84
N ARG A 82 13.30 9.08 5.12
CA ARG A 82 13.97 9.13 3.83
C ARG A 82 13.09 9.82 2.79
N ALA A 83 11.80 9.48 2.76
CA ALA A 83 10.86 10.10 1.83
C ALA A 83 10.76 11.61 2.07
N ASP A 84 10.67 12.02 3.33
CA ASP A 84 10.58 13.44 3.68
C ASP A 84 11.81 14.22 3.20
N LYS A 85 12.99 13.62 3.27
CA LYS A 85 14.22 14.24 2.77
C LYS A 85 14.22 14.38 1.26
N LEU A 86 13.48 13.54 0.57
CA LEU A 86 13.43 13.52 -0.89
C LEU A 86 12.21 14.27 -1.45
N GLY A 87 11.59 15.10 -0.63
CA GLY A 87 10.44 15.89 -1.07
C GLY A 87 9.09 15.27 -0.83
N GLY A 88 9.06 14.18 -0.05
CA GLY A 88 7.83 13.45 0.25
C GLY A 88 7.52 12.38 -0.80
N LEU A 89 6.72 11.41 -0.41
CA LEU A 89 6.28 10.36 -1.32
C LEU A 89 5.27 10.95 -2.31
N LYS A 90 5.52 10.77 -3.59
CA LYS A 90 4.66 11.29 -4.65
C LYS A 90 3.77 10.23 -5.26
N ASP A 91 4.34 9.05 -5.53
CA ASP A 91 3.61 7.98 -6.20
C ASP A 91 4.24 6.62 -5.91
N VAL A 92 3.43 5.58 -5.96
CA VAL A 92 3.88 4.20 -5.79
C VAL A 92 3.19 3.34 -6.83
N GLU A 93 3.96 2.59 -7.59
CA GLU A 93 3.40 1.72 -8.63
C GLU A 93 4.19 0.43 -8.75
N SER A 94 3.54 -0.63 -9.21
CA SER A 94 4.24 -1.87 -9.54
C SER A 94 4.79 -1.73 -10.95
N ILE A 95 6.05 -2.13 -11.16
CA ILE A 95 6.70 -1.96 -12.45
C ILE A 95 6.80 -3.24 -13.27
N ALA A 96 6.41 -4.37 -12.67
CA ALA A 96 6.40 -5.65 -13.38
C ALA A 96 5.29 -6.50 -12.81
N LYS A 97 4.58 -7.20 -13.70
CA LYS A 97 3.52 -8.12 -13.29
C LYS A 97 4.09 -9.53 -13.22
N PRO A 98 3.60 -10.34 -12.28
CA PRO A 98 4.02 -11.74 -12.22
C PRO A 98 3.45 -12.50 -13.43
N SER A 99 4.16 -13.56 -13.84
CA SER A 99 3.66 -14.45 -14.88
C SER A 99 2.59 -15.35 -14.26
N GLU A 100 1.79 -16.00 -15.11
CA GLU A 100 0.79 -16.94 -14.63
C GLU A 100 1.43 -18.09 -13.86
N ALA A 101 2.60 -18.52 -14.29
CA ALA A 101 3.35 -19.58 -13.60
C ALA A 101 3.77 -19.15 -12.20
N GLU A 102 4.20 -17.91 -12.03
CA GLU A 102 4.55 -17.38 -10.71
C GLU A 102 3.34 -17.28 -9.80
N VAL A 103 2.24 -16.81 -10.33
CA VAL A 103 0.98 -16.73 -9.55
C VAL A 103 0.56 -18.13 -9.12
N ALA A 104 0.68 -19.12 -10.02
CA ALA A 104 0.30 -20.50 -9.73
C ALA A 104 1.14 -21.13 -8.63
N LYS A 105 2.42 -20.71 -8.48
CA LYS A 105 3.29 -21.20 -7.42
C LYS A 105 2.83 -20.73 -6.04
N GLY A 106 2.08 -19.62 -6.00
CA GLY A 106 1.62 -19.05 -4.73
C GLY A 106 2.63 -18.18 -4.01
N TYR A 107 3.77 -17.88 -4.64
CA TYR A 107 4.75 -16.95 -4.08
C TYR A 107 5.60 -16.37 -5.22
N PHE A 108 5.98 -15.12 -5.08
CA PHE A 108 6.89 -14.45 -6.03
C PHE A 108 7.27 -13.07 -5.47
N ARG A 109 8.20 -12.41 -6.15
CA ARG A 109 8.63 -11.06 -5.75
C ARG A 109 8.04 -10.05 -6.72
N VAL A 110 7.41 -9.03 -6.15
CA VAL A 110 6.88 -7.89 -6.91
C VAL A 110 7.87 -6.74 -6.78
N GLN A 111 8.17 -6.08 -7.89
CA GLN A 111 8.98 -4.87 -7.85
C GLN A 111 8.06 -3.66 -7.84
N VAL A 112 8.25 -2.80 -6.88
CA VAL A 112 7.42 -1.61 -6.68
C VAL A 112 8.33 -0.38 -6.73
N LYS A 113 7.93 0.60 -7.51
CA LYS A 113 8.67 1.84 -7.64
C LYS A 113 8.01 2.92 -6.80
N ALA A 114 8.78 3.51 -5.91
CA ALA A 114 8.34 4.65 -5.11
C ALA A 114 8.98 5.90 -5.70
N ALA A 115 8.17 6.87 -6.09
CA ALA A 115 8.64 8.14 -6.64
C ALA A 115 8.47 9.24 -5.61
N PHE A 116 9.44 10.14 -5.55
CA PHE A 116 9.48 11.20 -4.55
C PHE A 116 9.33 12.58 -5.18
N GLY A 117 9.00 13.57 -4.33
CA GLY A 117 8.73 14.93 -4.80
C GLY A 117 9.89 15.61 -5.50
N ASN A 118 11.13 15.21 -5.21
CA ASN A 118 12.32 15.78 -5.85
C ASN A 118 12.66 15.15 -7.21
N GLY A 119 11.82 14.26 -7.71
CA GLY A 119 12.03 13.61 -9.00
C GLY A 119 12.81 12.31 -8.95
N THR A 120 13.30 11.92 -7.77
CA THR A 120 14.01 10.64 -7.62
C THR A 120 13.03 9.52 -7.35
N SER A 121 13.50 8.27 -7.48
CA SER A 121 12.66 7.10 -7.20
C SER A 121 13.52 5.97 -6.65
N LYS A 122 12.87 5.00 -6.05
CA LYS A 122 13.52 3.81 -5.51
C LYS A 122 12.66 2.60 -5.83
N ILE A 123 13.33 1.49 -6.14
CA ILE A 123 12.63 0.22 -6.42
C ILE A 123 12.74 -0.68 -5.20
N GLU A 124 11.60 -1.12 -4.71
CA GLU A 124 11.51 -2.03 -3.58
C GLU A 124 11.04 -3.40 -4.06
N GLY A 125 11.72 -4.46 -3.63
CA GLY A 125 11.30 -5.82 -3.91
C GLY A 125 10.45 -6.32 -2.75
N VAL A 126 9.23 -6.74 -3.04
CA VAL A 126 8.29 -7.21 -2.03
C VAL A 126 7.99 -8.69 -2.29
N LYS A 127 8.30 -9.54 -1.32
CA LYS A 127 7.97 -10.96 -1.42
C LYS A 127 6.51 -11.15 -1.10
N MET A 128 5.80 -11.79 -2.00
CA MET A 128 4.37 -12.05 -1.84
C MET A 128 4.12 -13.54 -1.69
N THR A 129 3.20 -13.90 -0.84
CA THR A 129 2.78 -15.28 -0.67
C THR A 129 1.24 -15.35 -0.61
N LYS A 130 0.69 -16.39 -1.21
CA LYS A 130 -0.76 -16.57 -1.23
C LYS A 130 -1.21 -17.33 0.01
N LYS A 131 -2.20 -16.78 0.70
CA LYS A 131 -2.83 -17.38 1.88
C LYS A 131 -4.32 -17.48 1.64
N GLY A 132 -4.79 -18.68 1.29
CA GLY A 132 -6.17 -18.87 0.87
C GLY A 132 -6.43 -18.10 -0.43
N GLU A 133 -7.34 -17.16 -0.38
CA GLU A 133 -7.63 -16.32 -1.54
C GLU A 133 -7.03 -14.92 -1.43
N THR A 134 -6.18 -14.70 -0.40
CA THR A 134 -5.54 -13.41 -0.21
C THR A 134 -4.04 -13.51 -0.45
N TRP A 135 -3.45 -12.37 -0.77
CA TRP A 135 -2.00 -12.26 -0.92
C TRP A 135 -1.46 -11.46 0.26
N LYS A 136 -0.35 -11.93 0.81
CA LYS A 136 0.29 -11.27 1.95
C LYS A 136 1.76 -11.07 1.66
N VAL A 137 2.35 -10.08 2.32
CA VAL A 137 3.78 -9.82 2.26
C VAL A 137 4.49 -10.76 3.20
N GLN A 138 5.52 -11.43 2.69
CA GLN A 138 6.34 -12.33 3.50
C GLN A 138 7.59 -11.60 3.98
N LEU A 139 7.76 -11.52 5.29
CA LEU A 139 8.97 -10.93 5.88
C LEU A 139 10.04 -12.00 6.01
N GLY A 140 11.30 -11.61 5.78
CA GLY A 140 12.43 -12.47 6.05
C GLY A 140 12.92 -12.24 7.49
N PHE A 141 13.23 -13.31 8.18
CA PHE A 141 13.79 -13.26 9.54
C PHE A 141 15.10 -14.01 9.58
#